data_46d23b58f26794b4820753eed7d4dced
#
_entry.id   46d23b58f26794b4820753eed7d4dced
#
_cell.length_a   1.000
_cell.length_b   1.000
_cell.length_c   1.000
_cell.angle_alpha   90.00
_cell.angle_beta   90.00
_cell.angle_gamma   90.00
#
_symmetry.space_group_name_H-M   'P 1'
#
loop_
_entity.id
_entity.type
_entity.pdbx_description
1 polymer ?
#
loop_
_entity_poly.entity_id
_entity_poly.type
_entity_poly.pdbx_seq_one_letter_code
_entity_poly.pdbx_strand_id
1 'polypeptide(L)'
;MVAEQGTPKRLHFDFVGAVLWLVRILAILAVVIGAFVSLTSGRLSAAAWLNFVVIGIGQGAIYALIALGYTMVYGVLGFINFAHGEVFMSGAMVGAFAANSLAQAGMWNSSPILSILIVLLIAMATSTLVALLLERVAYRRLRNAPRLIPLITSIGASFFIQYAFLGLFGAQTRTYPALSILDGFISVAGLNIRYADIMVIGAAVVMMVGLYTFVERTKAGRALRAVAEDKEIAALMGVNVNRTIVLTFAVGGAMAGAAALLFGVVFRTVFFFSGFLFGIKAFTAAVLGGIGNIVGAMLGGLTLGIFESVGPSLVLTGLGIPSAHQLKDVVAFLALVLVLIFKPTGLLGERLSEERA
;
A
#
# COMPACT_ATOMS: atom_id res chain seq x y z
N MET A 1 18.78 21.47 60.73
CA MET A 1 18.26 20.15 60.34
C MET A 1 16.77 20.31 60.11
N VAL A 2 16.37 20.52 58.86
CA VAL A 2 14.95 20.57 58.48
C VAL A 2 14.69 19.23 57.75
N ALA A 3 13.82 18.40 58.32
CA ALA A 3 13.44 17.13 57.79
C ALA A 3 12.58 17.36 56.50
N GLU A 4 13.06 16.93 55.33
CA GLU A 4 12.25 16.82 54.13
C GLU A 4 11.14 15.78 54.37
N GLN A 5 9.92 16.28 54.54
CA GLN A 5 8.74 15.41 54.53
C GLN A 5 8.49 14.97 53.11
N GLY A 6 8.84 13.71 52.82
CA GLY A 6 8.51 13.04 51.58
C GLY A 6 7.00 13.03 51.32
N THR A 7 6.56 13.76 50.30
CA THR A 7 5.17 13.71 49.85
C THR A 7 4.83 12.27 49.42
N PRO A 8 3.72 11.68 49.86
CA PRO A 8 3.35 10.32 49.46
C PRO A 8 3.11 10.29 47.96
N LYS A 9 3.85 9.44 47.22
CA LYS A 9 3.58 9.12 45.82
C LYS A 9 2.16 8.55 45.74
N ARG A 10 1.22 9.39 45.32
CA ARG A 10 -0.11 8.91 44.94
C ARG A 10 0.09 7.96 43.79
N LEU A 11 -0.22 6.69 43.99
CA LEU A 11 -0.35 5.69 42.95
C LEU A 11 -1.50 6.14 42.02
N HIS A 12 -1.18 6.93 41.02
CA HIS A 12 -2.12 7.19 39.92
C HIS A 12 -2.26 5.87 39.16
N PHE A 13 -3.40 5.22 39.37
CA PHE A 13 -3.76 4.04 38.57
C PHE A 13 -3.91 4.52 37.12
N ASP A 14 -2.96 4.19 36.27
CA ASP A 14 -3.01 4.51 34.84
C ASP A 14 -4.03 3.58 34.19
N PHE A 15 -5.30 4.01 34.21
CA PHE A 15 -6.42 3.27 33.62
C PHE A 15 -6.19 3.03 32.12
N VAL A 16 -5.64 4.02 31.39
CA VAL A 16 -5.35 3.90 29.96
C VAL A 16 -4.27 2.84 29.73
N GLY A 17 -3.19 2.88 30.52
CA GLY A 17 -2.14 1.88 30.47
C GLY A 17 -2.66 0.46 30.76
N ALA A 18 -3.52 0.32 31.78
CA ALA A 18 -4.12 -0.98 32.14
C ALA A 18 -5.00 -1.52 31.00
N VAL A 19 -5.84 -0.67 30.37
CA VAL A 19 -6.68 -1.05 29.23
C VAL A 19 -5.82 -1.47 28.04
N LEU A 20 -4.77 -0.72 27.71
CA LEU A 20 -3.86 -1.06 26.63
C LEU A 20 -3.14 -2.39 26.88
N TRP A 21 -2.72 -2.65 28.13
CA TRP A 21 -2.13 -3.95 28.50
C TRP A 21 -3.12 -5.10 28.36
N LEU A 22 -4.37 -4.91 28.79
CA LEU A 22 -5.43 -5.90 28.65
C LEU A 22 -5.69 -6.23 27.17
N VAL A 23 -5.82 -5.20 26.32
CA VAL A 23 -5.99 -5.37 24.85
C VAL A 23 -4.82 -6.13 24.25
N ARG A 24 -3.59 -5.81 24.62
CA ARG A 24 -2.38 -6.53 24.17
C ARG A 24 -2.44 -8.02 24.53
N ILE A 25 -2.74 -8.33 25.79
CA ILE A 25 -2.81 -9.71 26.27
C ILE A 25 -3.91 -10.49 25.54
N LEU A 26 -5.11 -9.93 25.43
CA LEU A 26 -6.24 -10.57 24.75
C LEU A 26 -5.94 -10.81 23.26
N ALA A 27 -5.31 -9.84 22.59
CA ALA A 27 -4.92 -9.98 21.19
C ALA A 27 -3.86 -11.09 20.99
N ILE A 28 -2.84 -11.13 21.84
CA ILE A 28 -1.81 -12.18 21.80
C ILE A 28 -2.45 -13.57 22.07
N LEU A 29 -3.31 -13.67 23.08
CA LEU A 29 -4.00 -14.92 23.39
C LEU A 29 -4.88 -15.37 22.22
N ALA A 30 -5.65 -14.49 21.61
CA ALA A 30 -6.48 -14.80 20.45
C ALA A 30 -5.63 -15.34 19.28
N VAL A 31 -4.50 -14.66 18.96
CA VAL A 31 -3.59 -15.10 17.90
C VAL A 31 -2.97 -16.46 18.24
N VAL A 32 -2.47 -16.66 19.46
CA VAL A 32 -1.81 -17.90 19.87
C VAL A 32 -2.79 -19.07 19.88
N ILE A 33 -3.97 -18.89 20.50
CA ILE A 33 -5.00 -19.94 20.58
C ILE A 33 -5.51 -20.27 19.17
N GLY A 34 -5.86 -19.25 18.37
CA GLY A 34 -6.35 -19.45 17.01
C GLY A 34 -5.33 -20.17 16.14
N ALA A 35 -4.07 -19.74 16.17
CA ALA A 35 -2.99 -20.38 15.42
C ALA A 35 -2.74 -21.83 15.89
N PHE A 36 -2.69 -22.07 17.20
CA PHE A 36 -2.49 -23.41 17.75
C PHE A 36 -3.61 -24.36 17.32
N VAL A 37 -4.88 -23.95 17.46
CA VAL A 37 -6.03 -24.77 17.06
C VAL A 37 -6.06 -25.00 15.56
N SER A 38 -5.78 -23.97 14.73
CA SER A 38 -5.74 -24.13 13.27
C SER A 38 -4.65 -25.10 12.82
N LEU A 39 -3.44 -24.98 13.37
CA LEU A 39 -2.31 -25.83 12.99
C LEU A 39 -2.47 -27.28 13.48
N THR A 40 -3.02 -27.48 14.69
CA THR A 40 -3.22 -28.82 15.25
C THR A 40 -4.46 -29.55 14.73
N SER A 41 -5.45 -28.80 14.19
CA SER A 41 -6.67 -29.39 13.64
C SER A 41 -6.45 -30.28 12.40
N GLY A 42 -5.31 -30.14 11.71
CA GLY A 42 -4.99 -30.87 10.49
C GLY A 42 -5.93 -30.60 9.31
N ARG A 43 -6.79 -29.57 9.39
CA ARG A 43 -7.78 -29.24 8.35
C ARG A 43 -7.16 -28.77 7.05
N LEU A 44 -5.98 -28.17 7.12
CA LEU A 44 -5.25 -27.61 5.98
C LEU A 44 -3.92 -28.35 5.81
N SER A 45 -3.61 -28.75 4.58
CA SER A 45 -2.32 -29.35 4.24
C SER A 45 -1.20 -28.29 4.25
N ALA A 46 0.05 -28.72 4.37
CA ALA A 46 1.20 -27.83 4.24
C ALA A 46 1.20 -27.08 2.89
N ALA A 47 0.79 -27.73 1.81
CA ALA A 47 0.64 -27.13 0.49
C ALA A 47 -0.41 -26.00 0.49
N ALA A 48 -1.52 -26.15 1.22
CA ALA A 48 -2.53 -25.10 1.33
C ALA A 48 -1.98 -23.86 2.06
N TRP A 49 -1.20 -24.05 3.13
CA TRP A 49 -0.55 -22.93 3.84
C TRP A 49 0.44 -22.17 2.95
N LEU A 50 1.26 -22.90 2.21
CA LEU A 50 2.20 -22.29 1.27
C LEU A 50 1.47 -21.56 0.12
N ASN A 51 0.35 -22.07 -0.39
CA ASN A 51 -0.47 -21.38 -1.37
C ASN A 51 -1.02 -20.04 -0.82
N PHE A 52 -1.48 -19.99 0.44
CA PHE A 52 -1.88 -18.72 1.05
C PHE A 52 -0.70 -17.72 1.12
N VAL A 53 0.51 -18.19 1.43
CA VAL A 53 1.69 -17.31 1.44
C VAL A 53 1.98 -16.76 0.05
N VAL A 54 1.95 -17.59 -1.00
CA VAL A 54 2.17 -17.15 -2.38
C VAL A 54 1.13 -16.12 -2.83
N ILE A 55 -0.16 -16.40 -2.57
CA ILE A 55 -1.25 -15.45 -2.86
C ILE A 55 -1.04 -14.14 -2.07
N GLY A 56 -0.66 -14.25 -0.80
CA GLY A 56 -0.37 -13.10 0.06
C GLY A 56 0.79 -12.25 -0.46
N ILE A 57 1.87 -12.88 -0.96
CA ILE A 57 2.99 -12.17 -1.58
C ILE A 57 2.53 -11.46 -2.86
N GLY A 58 1.71 -12.10 -3.70
CA GLY A 58 1.17 -11.49 -4.92
C GLY A 58 0.30 -10.26 -4.63
N GLN A 59 -0.62 -10.35 -3.67
CA GLN A 59 -1.45 -9.22 -3.23
C GLN A 59 -0.60 -8.15 -2.55
N GLY A 60 0.31 -8.56 -1.67
CA GLY A 60 1.23 -7.68 -0.96
C GLY A 60 2.17 -6.92 -1.88
N ALA A 61 2.57 -7.51 -3.00
CA ALA A 61 3.39 -6.86 -4.02
C ALA A 61 2.63 -5.68 -4.67
N ILE A 62 1.33 -5.81 -4.92
CA ILE A 62 0.49 -4.70 -5.41
C ILE A 62 0.39 -3.59 -4.34
N TYR A 63 0.13 -3.96 -3.07
CA TYR A 63 0.09 -2.99 -1.97
C TYR A 63 1.42 -2.27 -1.80
N ALA A 64 2.54 -2.98 -1.91
CA ALA A 64 3.87 -2.42 -1.82
C ALA A 64 4.13 -1.35 -2.90
N LEU A 65 3.74 -1.59 -4.15
CA LEU A 65 3.89 -0.60 -5.23
C LEU A 65 3.08 0.68 -4.98
N ILE A 66 1.85 0.55 -4.49
CA ILE A 66 1.03 1.73 -4.14
C ILE A 66 1.63 2.42 -2.91
N ALA A 67 2.07 1.66 -1.89
CA ALA A 67 2.68 2.17 -0.67
C ALA A 67 4.00 2.93 -0.93
N LEU A 68 4.76 2.52 -1.94
CA LEU A 68 5.94 3.24 -2.41
C LEU A 68 5.60 4.66 -2.88
N GLY A 69 4.51 4.81 -3.63
CA GLY A 69 4.02 6.13 -4.03
C GLY A 69 3.61 7.00 -2.85
N TYR A 70 2.91 6.43 -1.85
CA TYR A 70 2.60 7.10 -0.58
C TYR A 70 3.85 7.56 0.14
N THR A 71 4.79 6.65 0.33
CA THR A 71 6.04 6.89 1.08
C THR A 71 6.90 7.97 0.43
N MET A 72 7.01 7.96 -0.90
CA MET A 72 7.75 8.99 -1.63
C MET A 72 7.12 10.38 -1.48
N VAL A 73 5.81 10.48 -1.66
CA VAL A 73 5.09 11.76 -1.53
C VAL A 73 5.16 12.27 -0.09
N TYR A 74 4.95 11.39 0.89
CA TYR A 74 5.06 11.74 2.31
C TYR A 74 6.47 12.22 2.68
N GLY A 75 7.52 11.51 2.25
CA GLY A 75 8.90 11.89 2.53
C GLY A 75 9.24 13.33 2.09
N VAL A 76 8.70 13.75 0.94
CA VAL A 76 8.96 15.08 0.38
C VAL A 76 8.00 16.15 0.91
N LEU A 77 6.72 15.84 1.13
CA LEU A 77 5.73 16.84 1.54
C LEU A 77 5.50 16.92 3.06
N GLY A 78 5.72 15.82 3.78
CA GLY A 78 5.50 15.74 5.23
C GLY A 78 4.03 15.60 5.63
N PHE A 79 3.13 15.28 4.69
CA PHE A 79 1.72 14.96 4.97
C PHE A 79 1.22 13.79 4.14
N ILE A 80 0.15 13.14 4.60
CA ILE A 80 -0.44 11.97 3.97
C ILE A 80 -1.35 12.42 2.82
N ASN A 81 -1.12 11.86 1.62
CA ASN A 81 -1.94 12.12 0.44
C ASN A 81 -3.01 11.03 0.28
N PHE A 82 -4.18 11.19 0.89
CA PHE A 82 -5.29 10.22 0.76
C PHE A 82 -5.82 10.05 -0.66
N ALA A 83 -5.60 11.04 -1.56
CA ALA A 83 -6.00 10.92 -2.96
C ALA A 83 -5.10 9.96 -3.78
N HIS A 84 -4.02 9.41 -3.20
CA HIS A 84 -3.13 8.50 -3.92
C HIS A 84 -3.81 7.17 -4.31
N GLY A 85 -4.76 6.71 -3.51
CA GLY A 85 -5.60 5.56 -3.88
C GLY A 85 -6.41 5.83 -5.16
N GLU A 86 -6.91 7.04 -5.35
CA GLU A 86 -7.65 7.42 -6.56
C GLU A 86 -6.72 7.63 -7.77
N VAL A 87 -5.46 8.00 -7.55
CA VAL A 87 -4.43 7.96 -8.60
C VAL A 87 -4.23 6.53 -9.12
N PHE A 88 -4.18 5.55 -8.23
CA PHE A 88 -4.15 4.13 -8.60
C PHE A 88 -5.43 3.73 -9.34
N MET A 89 -6.61 4.03 -8.80
CA MET A 89 -7.91 3.70 -9.40
C MET A 89 -8.04 4.27 -10.82
N SER A 90 -7.57 5.50 -11.05
CA SER A 90 -7.62 6.14 -12.37
C SER A 90 -6.86 5.31 -13.42
N GLY A 91 -5.67 4.83 -13.09
CA GLY A 91 -4.90 3.91 -13.94
C GLY A 91 -5.60 2.57 -14.17
N ALA A 92 -6.22 2.01 -13.12
CA ALA A 92 -6.93 0.74 -13.22
C ALA A 92 -8.19 0.86 -14.12
N MET A 93 -8.97 1.94 -13.96
CA MET A 93 -10.15 2.18 -14.79
C MET A 93 -9.79 2.39 -16.26
N VAL A 94 -8.87 3.30 -16.58
CA VAL A 94 -8.47 3.57 -17.97
C VAL A 94 -7.74 2.37 -18.55
N GLY A 95 -6.93 1.66 -17.75
CA GLY A 95 -6.30 0.41 -18.13
C GLY A 95 -7.32 -0.68 -18.52
N ALA A 96 -8.46 -0.78 -17.81
CA ALA A 96 -9.53 -1.71 -18.16
C ALA A 96 -10.15 -1.38 -19.53
N PHE A 97 -10.38 -0.10 -19.84
CA PHE A 97 -10.85 0.32 -21.16
C PHE A 97 -9.83 -0.03 -22.25
N ALA A 98 -8.55 0.26 -22.03
CA ALA A 98 -7.50 -0.07 -22.99
C ALA A 98 -7.41 -1.60 -23.22
N ALA A 99 -7.46 -2.40 -22.15
CA ALA A 99 -7.43 -3.86 -22.25
C ALA A 99 -8.63 -4.41 -23.04
N ASN A 100 -9.84 -3.87 -22.78
CA ASN A 100 -11.04 -4.27 -23.50
C ASN A 100 -10.98 -3.86 -24.99
N SER A 101 -10.47 -2.67 -25.31
CA SER A 101 -10.28 -2.23 -26.70
C SER A 101 -9.30 -3.15 -27.46
N LEU A 102 -8.18 -3.54 -26.82
CA LEU A 102 -7.24 -4.49 -27.38
C LEU A 102 -7.83 -5.90 -27.56
N ALA A 103 -8.71 -6.30 -26.63
CA ALA A 103 -9.42 -7.58 -26.74
C ALA A 103 -10.42 -7.58 -27.91
N GLN A 104 -11.17 -6.50 -28.10
CA GLN A 104 -12.06 -6.33 -29.24
C GLN A 104 -11.32 -6.30 -30.58
N ALA A 105 -10.11 -5.71 -30.59
CA ALA A 105 -9.23 -5.73 -31.76
C ALA A 105 -8.53 -7.09 -32.01
N GLY A 106 -8.77 -8.09 -31.14
CA GLY A 106 -8.15 -9.41 -31.24
C GLY A 106 -6.68 -9.46 -30.81
N MET A 107 -6.09 -8.33 -30.39
CA MET A 107 -4.67 -8.24 -30.02
C MET A 107 -4.38 -8.82 -28.63
N TRP A 108 -5.35 -8.84 -27.72
CA TRP A 108 -5.15 -9.19 -26.31
C TRP A 108 -4.55 -10.56 -26.09
N ASN A 109 -5.03 -11.56 -26.80
CA ASN A 109 -4.55 -12.95 -26.73
C ASN A 109 -3.59 -13.35 -27.89
N SER A 110 -3.60 -12.61 -29.02
CA SER A 110 -2.66 -12.88 -30.12
C SER A 110 -1.25 -12.35 -29.82
N SER A 111 -1.13 -11.25 -29.08
CA SER A 111 0.14 -10.63 -28.72
C SER A 111 0.12 -10.21 -27.24
N PRO A 112 0.07 -11.15 -26.28
CA PRO A 112 -0.19 -10.87 -24.88
C PRO A 112 0.86 -9.97 -24.21
N ILE A 113 2.14 -10.17 -24.51
CA ILE A 113 3.24 -9.35 -23.95
C ILE A 113 3.11 -7.90 -24.40
N LEU A 114 2.88 -7.68 -25.70
CA LEU A 114 2.70 -6.33 -26.23
C LEU A 114 1.46 -5.65 -25.66
N SER A 115 0.36 -6.38 -25.53
CA SER A 115 -0.88 -5.88 -24.95
C SER A 115 -0.70 -5.49 -23.48
N ILE A 116 -0.03 -6.31 -22.68
CA ILE A 116 0.31 -5.97 -21.27
C ILE A 116 1.17 -4.71 -21.22
N LEU A 117 2.19 -4.58 -22.06
CA LEU A 117 3.06 -3.40 -22.09
C LEU A 117 2.30 -2.13 -22.49
N ILE A 118 1.41 -2.21 -23.48
CA ILE A 118 0.57 -1.07 -23.89
C ILE A 118 -0.33 -0.63 -22.74
N VAL A 119 -1.05 -1.57 -22.10
CA VAL A 119 -1.93 -1.26 -20.98
C VAL A 119 -1.15 -0.75 -19.77
N LEU A 120 0.05 -1.29 -19.52
CA LEU A 120 0.96 -0.79 -18.47
C LEU A 120 1.31 0.68 -18.70
N LEU A 121 1.75 1.01 -19.91
CA LEU A 121 2.13 2.39 -20.24
C LEU A 121 0.93 3.36 -20.16
N ILE A 122 -0.25 2.94 -20.62
CA ILE A 122 -1.48 3.73 -20.52
C ILE A 122 -1.87 3.95 -19.05
N ALA A 123 -1.86 2.89 -18.24
CA ALA A 123 -2.18 2.98 -16.81
C ALA A 123 -1.17 3.88 -16.06
N MET A 124 0.13 3.71 -16.32
CA MET A 124 1.18 4.56 -15.75
C MET A 124 1.04 6.01 -16.19
N ALA A 125 0.79 6.27 -17.47
CA ALA A 125 0.61 7.63 -18.00
C ALA A 125 -0.62 8.30 -17.37
N THR A 126 -1.75 7.61 -17.28
CA THR A 126 -2.99 8.12 -16.68
C THR A 126 -2.79 8.44 -15.20
N SER A 127 -2.27 7.51 -14.42
CA SER A 127 -2.01 7.72 -13.00
C SER A 127 -0.99 8.84 -12.77
N THR A 128 0.05 8.92 -13.59
CA THR A 128 1.02 10.03 -13.54
C THR A 128 0.36 11.37 -13.84
N LEU A 129 -0.48 11.44 -14.86
CA LEU A 129 -1.20 12.66 -15.23
C LEU A 129 -2.11 13.13 -14.08
N VAL A 130 -2.90 12.21 -13.49
CA VAL A 130 -3.77 12.52 -12.34
C VAL A 130 -2.94 12.97 -11.13
N ALA A 131 -1.81 12.33 -10.84
CA ALA A 131 -0.91 12.71 -9.76
C ALA A 131 -0.33 14.12 -9.97
N LEU A 132 0.09 14.45 -11.21
CA LEU A 132 0.60 15.77 -11.55
C LEU A 132 -0.47 16.86 -11.50
N LEU A 133 -1.70 16.55 -11.91
CA LEU A 133 -2.85 17.45 -11.77
C LEU A 133 -3.15 17.74 -10.30
N LEU A 134 -3.15 16.71 -9.44
CA LEU A 134 -3.30 16.87 -7.99
C LEU A 134 -2.21 17.76 -7.41
N GLU A 135 -0.95 17.52 -7.76
CA GLU A 135 0.16 18.36 -7.31
C GLU A 135 -0.07 19.83 -7.71
N ARG A 136 -0.38 20.06 -8.97
CA ARG A 136 -0.48 21.42 -9.54
C ARG A 136 -1.69 22.17 -9.03
N VAL A 137 -2.86 21.53 -8.94
CA VAL A 137 -4.14 22.17 -8.63
C VAL A 137 -4.38 22.23 -7.12
N ALA A 138 -4.21 21.09 -6.43
CA ALA A 138 -4.55 20.99 -5.02
C ALA A 138 -3.36 21.35 -4.11
N TYR A 139 -2.16 20.78 -4.33
CA TYR A 139 -1.11 20.83 -3.32
C TYR A 139 -0.09 21.96 -3.50
N ARG A 140 0.17 22.41 -4.72
CA ARG A 140 1.19 23.44 -4.97
C ARG A 140 0.95 24.72 -4.19
N ARG A 141 -0.32 25.14 -4.07
CA ARG A 141 -0.71 26.36 -3.34
C ARG A 141 -0.69 26.17 -1.81
N LEU A 142 -0.70 24.94 -1.33
CA LEU A 142 -0.82 24.59 0.08
C LEU A 142 0.51 24.16 0.73
N ARG A 143 1.63 24.25 0.02
CA ARG A 143 2.93 23.76 0.48
C ARG A 143 3.45 24.45 1.74
N ASN A 144 3.05 25.72 1.94
CA ASN A 144 3.42 26.53 3.11
C ASN A 144 2.29 26.63 4.14
N ALA A 145 1.17 25.92 3.93
CA ALA A 145 0.06 25.88 4.88
C ALA A 145 0.34 24.90 6.02
N PRO A 146 -0.30 25.08 7.20
CA PRO A 146 -0.24 24.13 8.29
C PRO A 146 -0.63 22.71 7.81
N ARG A 147 0.03 21.68 8.33
CA ARG A 147 -0.08 20.28 7.87
C ARG A 147 -1.52 19.73 7.76
N LEU A 148 -2.45 20.26 8.58
CA LEU A 148 -3.87 19.85 8.55
C LEU A 148 -4.59 20.29 7.27
N ILE A 149 -4.24 21.43 6.68
CA ILE A 149 -4.92 21.96 5.50
C ILE A 149 -4.68 21.07 4.27
N PRO A 150 -3.43 20.72 3.88
CA PRO A 150 -3.19 19.76 2.81
C PRO A 150 -3.80 18.39 3.09
N LEU A 151 -3.84 17.92 4.34
CA LEU A 151 -4.45 16.66 4.73
C LEU A 151 -5.96 16.64 4.39
N ILE A 152 -6.72 17.65 4.86
CA ILE A 152 -8.15 17.78 4.57
C ILE A 152 -8.39 17.93 3.07
N THR A 153 -7.55 18.73 2.39
CA THR A 153 -7.61 18.89 0.93
C THR A 153 -7.39 17.57 0.20
N SER A 154 -6.51 16.70 0.71
CA SER A 154 -6.27 15.39 0.10
C SER A 154 -7.49 14.47 0.19
N ILE A 155 -8.24 14.52 1.28
CA ILE A 155 -9.50 13.79 1.42
C ILE A 155 -10.55 14.34 0.44
N GLY A 156 -10.71 15.66 0.37
CA GLY A 156 -11.61 16.31 -0.60
C GLY A 156 -11.25 15.98 -2.04
N ALA A 157 -9.94 15.98 -2.37
CA ALA A 157 -9.46 15.61 -3.70
C ALA A 157 -9.70 14.12 -4.02
N SER A 158 -9.59 13.23 -3.03
CA SER A 158 -9.94 11.81 -3.17
C SER A 158 -11.40 11.66 -3.59
N PHE A 159 -12.34 12.24 -2.83
CA PHE A 159 -13.75 12.20 -3.19
C PHE A 159 -14.03 12.87 -4.55
N PHE A 160 -13.40 14.01 -4.83
CA PHE A 160 -13.58 14.68 -6.12
C PHE A 160 -13.20 13.77 -7.30
N ILE A 161 -12.03 13.12 -7.27
CA ILE A 161 -11.59 12.22 -8.34
C ILE A 161 -12.53 11.02 -8.43
N GLN A 162 -12.90 10.42 -7.31
CA GLN A 162 -13.79 9.28 -7.25
C GLN A 162 -15.13 9.56 -7.93
N TYR A 163 -15.78 10.67 -7.56
CA TYR A 163 -17.07 11.05 -8.16
C TYR A 163 -16.93 11.62 -9.58
N ALA A 164 -15.79 12.22 -9.94
CA ALA A 164 -15.52 12.58 -11.32
C ALA A 164 -15.44 11.33 -12.22
N PHE A 165 -14.77 10.27 -11.75
CA PHE A 165 -14.71 8.99 -12.48
C PHE A 165 -16.07 8.30 -12.51
N LEU A 166 -16.88 8.39 -11.45
CA LEU A 166 -18.28 7.94 -11.45
C LEU A 166 -19.10 8.68 -12.52
N GLY A 167 -18.97 10.00 -12.61
CA GLY A 167 -19.68 10.80 -13.61
C GLY A 167 -19.23 10.53 -15.05
N LEU A 168 -17.93 10.30 -15.28
CA LEU A 168 -17.39 10.06 -16.61
C LEU A 168 -17.62 8.62 -17.11
N PHE A 169 -17.49 7.62 -16.24
CA PHE A 169 -17.46 6.21 -16.61
C PHE A 169 -18.65 5.39 -16.07
N GLY A 170 -19.48 5.99 -15.23
CA GLY A 170 -20.64 5.33 -14.60
C GLY A 170 -20.26 4.45 -13.40
N ALA A 171 -21.30 3.95 -12.70
CA ALA A 171 -21.16 3.11 -11.51
C ALA A 171 -20.85 1.64 -11.79
N GLN A 172 -20.85 1.23 -13.06
CA GLN A 172 -20.67 -0.16 -13.44
C GLN A 172 -19.25 -0.66 -13.16
N THR A 173 -19.16 -1.88 -12.65
CA THR A 173 -17.89 -2.59 -12.54
C THR A 173 -17.33 -2.89 -13.93
N ARG A 174 -16.09 -2.55 -14.17
CA ARG A 174 -15.35 -2.87 -15.39
C ARG A 174 -14.50 -4.10 -15.17
N THR A 175 -14.49 -5.00 -16.15
CA THR A 175 -13.76 -6.26 -16.07
C THR A 175 -12.58 -6.24 -17.03
N TYR A 176 -11.41 -6.63 -16.55
CA TYR A 176 -10.26 -6.91 -17.42
C TYR A 176 -10.49 -8.23 -18.15
N PRO A 177 -10.25 -8.29 -19.47
CA PRO A 177 -10.37 -9.54 -20.22
C PRO A 177 -9.34 -10.55 -19.73
N ALA A 178 -9.73 -11.83 -19.75
CA ALA A 178 -8.83 -12.91 -19.39
C ALA A 178 -7.67 -13.03 -20.40
N LEU A 179 -6.45 -13.26 -19.88
CA LEU A 179 -5.28 -13.57 -20.68
C LEU A 179 -5.03 -15.07 -20.64
N SER A 180 -5.22 -15.75 -21.76
CA SER A 180 -5.08 -17.21 -21.83
C SER A 180 -3.71 -17.71 -21.38
N ILE A 181 -2.65 -16.93 -21.58
CA ILE A 181 -1.29 -17.27 -21.15
C ILE A 181 -1.13 -17.24 -19.61
N LEU A 182 -2.02 -16.55 -18.89
CA LEU A 182 -1.99 -16.40 -17.43
C LEU A 182 -3.03 -17.28 -16.71
N ASP A 183 -3.88 -18.01 -17.45
CA ASP A 183 -4.93 -18.86 -16.86
C ASP A 183 -4.42 -20.25 -16.41
N GLY A 184 -3.13 -20.53 -16.58
CA GLY A 184 -2.50 -21.80 -16.17
C GLY A 184 -1.96 -21.76 -14.74
N PHE A 185 -1.54 -22.96 -14.29
CA PHE A 185 -0.89 -23.21 -13.00
C PHE A 185 0.41 -23.98 -13.22
N ILE A 186 1.41 -23.69 -12.38
CA ILE A 186 2.57 -24.57 -12.19
C ILE A 186 2.31 -25.38 -10.92
N SER A 187 2.34 -26.70 -11.04
CA SER A 187 2.31 -27.61 -9.88
C SER A 187 3.73 -28.01 -9.50
N VAL A 188 4.23 -27.50 -8.38
CA VAL A 188 5.54 -27.86 -7.82
C VAL A 188 5.35 -28.37 -6.41
N ALA A 189 5.75 -29.59 -6.13
CA ALA A 189 5.66 -30.21 -4.81
C ALA A 189 4.26 -30.11 -4.16
N GLY A 190 3.18 -30.22 -4.94
CA GLY A 190 1.80 -30.09 -4.47
C GLY A 190 1.26 -28.65 -4.32
N LEU A 191 2.07 -27.67 -4.71
CA LEU A 191 1.67 -26.25 -4.78
C LEU A 191 1.14 -25.94 -6.16
N ASN A 192 -0.03 -25.33 -6.25
CA ASN A 192 -0.62 -24.84 -7.50
C ASN A 192 -0.48 -23.32 -7.58
N ILE A 193 0.59 -22.85 -8.18
CA ILE A 193 0.90 -21.43 -8.32
C ILE A 193 0.36 -20.94 -9.66
N ARG A 194 -0.53 -19.94 -9.68
CA ARG A 194 -1.06 -19.35 -10.91
C ARG A 194 0.05 -18.58 -11.64
N TYR A 195 0.09 -18.67 -12.95
CA TYR A 195 1.00 -17.86 -13.78
C TYR A 195 0.81 -16.35 -13.53
N ALA A 196 -0.44 -15.92 -13.27
CA ALA A 196 -0.73 -14.55 -12.92
C ALA A 196 0.01 -14.08 -11.64
N ASP A 197 0.08 -14.92 -10.60
CA ASP A 197 0.79 -14.58 -9.35
C ASP A 197 2.30 -14.45 -9.59
N ILE A 198 2.88 -15.37 -10.39
CA ILE A 198 4.31 -15.33 -10.76
C ILE A 198 4.62 -14.05 -11.54
N MET A 199 3.80 -13.71 -12.53
CA MET A 199 3.95 -12.50 -13.32
C MET A 199 3.86 -11.24 -12.46
N VAL A 200 2.87 -11.16 -11.56
CA VAL A 200 2.67 -10.00 -10.68
C VAL A 200 3.83 -9.84 -9.70
N ILE A 201 4.28 -10.91 -9.06
CA ILE A 201 5.42 -10.88 -8.14
C ILE A 201 6.68 -10.45 -8.90
N GLY A 202 6.96 -11.06 -10.06
CA GLY A 202 8.14 -10.73 -10.88
C GLY A 202 8.13 -9.28 -11.34
N ALA A 203 6.99 -8.80 -11.89
CA ALA A 203 6.84 -7.43 -12.34
C ALA A 203 7.00 -6.44 -11.16
N ALA A 204 6.37 -6.72 -10.02
CA ALA A 204 6.48 -5.87 -8.83
C ALA A 204 7.92 -5.79 -8.30
N VAL A 205 8.64 -6.92 -8.25
CA VAL A 205 10.06 -6.93 -7.85
C VAL A 205 10.90 -6.06 -8.79
N VAL A 206 10.72 -6.20 -10.11
CA VAL A 206 11.43 -5.36 -11.09
C VAL A 206 11.13 -3.88 -10.87
N MET A 207 9.87 -3.51 -10.64
CA MET A 207 9.46 -2.14 -10.40
C MET A 207 10.02 -1.61 -9.06
N MET A 208 9.98 -2.41 -8.01
CA MET A 208 10.55 -2.05 -6.68
C MET A 208 12.06 -1.85 -6.75
N VAL A 209 12.79 -2.77 -7.38
CA VAL A 209 14.24 -2.65 -7.58
C VAL A 209 14.57 -1.46 -8.48
N GLY A 210 13.79 -1.25 -9.55
CA GLY A 210 13.91 -0.08 -10.42
C GLY A 210 13.76 1.23 -9.66
N LEU A 211 12.72 1.36 -8.83
CA LEU A 211 12.51 2.55 -8.00
C LEU A 211 13.63 2.72 -6.97
N TYR A 212 14.00 1.66 -6.27
CA TYR A 212 15.09 1.70 -5.29
C TYR A 212 16.39 2.18 -5.93
N THR A 213 16.79 1.62 -7.07
CA THR A 213 17.99 2.04 -7.79
C THR A 213 17.89 3.46 -8.32
N PHE A 214 16.69 3.88 -8.78
CA PHE A 214 16.44 5.25 -9.19
C PHE A 214 16.67 6.23 -8.03
N VAL A 215 16.12 5.96 -6.85
CA VAL A 215 16.25 6.85 -5.68
C VAL A 215 17.66 6.82 -5.12
N GLU A 216 18.31 5.66 -5.03
CA GLU A 216 19.64 5.54 -4.41
C GLU A 216 20.77 6.00 -5.33
N ARG A 217 20.69 5.72 -6.64
CA ARG A 217 21.84 5.85 -7.53
C ARG A 217 21.78 7.01 -8.51
N THR A 218 20.60 7.64 -8.72
CA THR A 218 20.48 8.74 -9.71
C THR A 218 20.67 10.12 -9.08
N LYS A 219 21.00 11.12 -9.94
CA LYS A 219 21.04 12.54 -9.52
C LYS A 219 19.68 13.03 -9.04
N ALA A 220 18.60 12.61 -9.72
CA ALA A 220 17.23 12.92 -9.35
C ALA A 220 16.86 12.32 -7.98
N GLY A 221 17.24 11.07 -7.73
CA GLY A 221 17.05 10.42 -6.43
C GLY A 221 17.78 11.11 -5.29
N ARG A 222 19.02 11.56 -5.52
CA ARG A 222 19.75 12.38 -4.52
C ARG A 222 19.02 13.69 -4.20
N ALA A 223 18.48 14.37 -5.24
CA ALA A 223 17.69 15.57 -5.02
C ALA A 223 16.40 15.27 -4.22
N LEU A 224 15.74 14.14 -4.49
CA LEU A 224 14.57 13.68 -3.73
C LEU A 224 14.88 13.48 -2.25
N ARG A 225 15.96 12.79 -1.93
CA ARG A 225 16.39 12.55 -0.53
C ARG A 225 16.79 13.84 0.17
N ALA A 226 17.54 14.72 -0.50
CA ALA A 226 17.90 16.02 0.06
C ALA A 226 16.65 16.87 0.40
N VAL A 227 15.66 16.92 -0.49
CA VAL A 227 14.41 17.67 -0.25
C VAL A 227 13.54 17.00 0.82
N ALA A 228 13.60 15.66 0.95
CA ALA A 228 12.91 14.93 2.01
C ALA A 228 13.52 15.19 3.39
N GLU A 229 14.83 15.37 3.46
CA GLU A 229 15.54 15.69 4.71
C GLU A 229 15.28 17.13 5.13
N ASP A 230 15.57 18.11 4.27
CA ASP A 230 15.33 19.53 4.54
C ASP A 230 15.19 20.32 3.24
N LYS A 231 14.01 20.93 3.04
CA LYS A 231 13.66 21.70 1.83
C LYS A 231 14.47 22.99 1.71
N GLU A 232 14.73 23.68 2.84
CA GLU A 232 15.41 24.97 2.86
C GLU A 232 16.89 24.77 2.61
N ILE A 233 17.52 23.82 3.31
CA ILE A 233 18.93 23.48 3.10
C ILE A 233 19.14 22.95 1.69
N ALA A 234 18.28 22.08 1.17
CA ALA A 234 18.37 21.57 -0.19
C ALA A 234 18.32 22.71 -1.23
N ALA A 235 17.44 23.72 -1.02
CA ALA A 235 17.35 24.90 -1.89
C ALA A 235 18.66 25.71 -1.86
N LEU A 236 19.24 25.93 -0.69
CA LEU A 236 20.53 26.63 -0.54
C LEU A 236 21.68 25.90 -1.25
N MET A 237 21.62 24.56 -1.32
CA MET A 237 22.56 23.71 -2.05
C MET A 237 22.29 23.65 -3.57
N GLY A 238 21.36 24.46 -4.08
CA GLY A 238 21.05 24.57 -5.50
C GLY A 238 20.06 23.53 -6.04
N VAL A 239 19.39 22.76 -5.17
CA VAL A 239 18.34 21.82 -5.59
C VAL A 239 17.06 22.58 -5.90
N ASN A 240 16.49 22.35 -7.08
CA ASN A 240 15.18 22.91 -7.43
C ASN A 240 14.06 22.12 -6.74
N VAL A 241 13.64 22.58 -5.55
CA VAL A 241 12.62 21.92 -4.72
C VAL A 241 11.30 21.71 -5.47
N ASN A 242 10.85 22.72 -6.26
CA ASN A 242 9.60 22.60 -7.02
C ASN A 242 9.65 21.48 -8.06
N ARG A 243 10.74 21.38 -8.81
CA ARG A 243 10.93 20.33 -9.81
C ARG A 243 11.04 18.96 -9.15
N THR A 244 11.69 18.89 -7.99
CA THR A 244 11.85 17.66 -7.22
C THR A 244 10.49 17.15 -6.72
N ILE A 245 9.62 18.03 -6.18
CA ILE A 245 8.26 17.65 -5.75
C ILE A 245 7.44 17.13 -6.93
N VAL A 246 7.44 17.84 -8.08
CA VAL A 246 6.72 17.39 -9.28
C VAL A 246 7.21 16.01 -9.73
N LEU A 247 8.52 15.77 -9.72
CA LEU A 247 9.11 14.47 -10.06
C LEU A 247 8.66 13.37 -9.08
N THR A 248 8.56 13.68 -7.77
CA THR A 248 8.04 12.74 -6.77
C THR A 248 6.63 12.29 -7.11
N PHE A 249 5.75 13.23 -7.46
CA PHE A 249 4.38 12.91 -7.88
C PHE A 249 4.33 12.11 -9.18
N ALA A 250 5.21 12.43 -10.14
CA ALA A 250 5.29 11.69 -11.39
C ALA A 250 5.71 10.23 -11.16
N VAL A 251 6.75 10.00 -10.37
CA VAL A 251 7.25 8.65 -10.07
C VAL A 251 6.25 7.89 -9.21
N GLY A 252 5.67 8.51 -8.16
CA GLY A 252 4.64 7.90 -7.33
C GLY A 252 3.40 7.53 -8.15
N GLY A 253 2.95 8.41 -9.06
CA GLY A 253 1.85 8.15 -9.97
C GLY A 253 2.16 7.00 -10.94
N ALA A 254 3.39 6.92 -11.46
CA ALA A 254 3.82 5.83 -12.32
C ALA A 254 3.81 4.46 -11.58
N MET A 255 4.26 4.43 -10.32
CA MET A 255 4.18 3.22 -9.48
C MET A 255 2.73 2.80 -9.22
N ALA A 256 1.86 3.76 -8.91
CA ALA A 256 0.43 3.51 -8.73
C ALA A 256 -0.22 2.97 -10.01
N GLY A 257 0.14 3.51 -11.18
CA GLY A 257 -0.34 3.01 -12.48
C GLY A 257 0.17 1.60 -12.81
N ALA A 258 1.41 1.28 -12.46
CA ALA A 258 1.93 -0.08 -12.60
C ALA A 258 1.17 -1.06 -11.68
N ALA A 259 0.96 -0.69 -10.42
CA ALA A 259 0.14 -1.48 -9.49
C ALA A 259 -1.30 -1.66 -10.01
N ALA A 260 -1.84 -0.65 -10.71
CA ALA A 260 -3.17 -0.68 -11.30
C ALA A 260 -3.34 -1.78 -12.36
N LEU A 261 -2.36 -1.95 -13.26
CA LEU A 261 -2.37 -3.07 -14.19
C LEU A 261 -2.28 -4.41 -13.48
N LEU A 262 -1.31 -4.57 -12.55
CA LEU A 262 -1.12 -5.81 -11.81
C LEU A 262 -2.38 -6.21 -11.02
N PHE A 263 -3.04 -5.22 -10.43
CA PHE A 263 -4.35 -5.38 -9.81
C PHE A 263 -5.40 -5.88 -10.80
N GLY A 264 -5.50 -5.26 -11.99
CA GLY A 264 -6.43 -5.65 -13.05
C GLY A 264 -6.22 -7.10 -13.51
N VAL A 265 -4.99 -7.57 -13.56
CA VAL A 265 -4.65 -8.96 -13.92
C VAL A 265 -5.10 -9.95 -12.84
N VAL A 266 -4.89 -9.63 -11.56
CA VAL A 266 -5.21 -10.54 -10.43
C VAL A 266 -6.69 -10.54 -10.09
N PHE A 267 -7.26 -9.35 -9.88
CA PHE A 267 -8.64 -9.18 -9.40
C PHE A 267 -9.67 -9.11 -10.53
N ARG A 268 -9.23 -8.81 -11.75
CA ARG A 268 -10.03 -8.72 -12.98
C ARG A 268 -11.19 -7.72 -12.95
N THR A 269 -11.46 -7.07 -11.86
CA THR A 269 -12.58 -6.15 -11.69
C THR A 269 -12.12 -4.83 -11.09
N VAL A 270 -12.63 -3.72 -11.63
CA VAL A 270 -12.38 -2.37 -11.11
C VAL A 270 -13.66 -1.54 -11.21
N PHE A 271 -13.88 -0.69 -10.23
CA PHE A 271 -14.98 0.26 -10.20
C PHE A 271 -14.54 1.56 -9.53
N PHE A 272 -15.33 2.61 -9.65
CA PHE A 272 -14.96 3.96 -9.22
C PHE A 272 -14.53 4.08 -7.74
N PHE A 273 -14.96 3.17 -6.87
CA PHE A 273 -14.63 3.15 -5.44
C PHE A 273 -13.42 2.27 -5.09
N SER A 274 -12.84 1.54 -6.06
CA SER A 274 -11.71 0.64 -5.81
C SER A 274 -10.50 1.34 -5.22
N GLY A 275 -10.28 2.62 -5.58
CA GLY A 275 -9.16 3.42 -5.09
C GLY A 275 -9.16 3.62 -3.59
N PHE A 276 -10.32 3.86 -3.00
CA PHE A 276 -10.44 4.10 -1.57
C PHE A 276 -9.97 2.91 -0.73
N LEU A 277 -10.50 1.72 -0.99
CA LEU A 277 -10.16 0.52 -0.21
C LEU A 277 -8.70 0.13 -0.36
N PHE A 278 -8.20 0.05 -1.60
CA PHE A 278 -6.80 -0.29 -1.86
C PHE A 278 -5.84 0.84 -1.45
N GLY A 279 -6.29 2.09 -1.51
CA GLY A 279 -5.58 3.24 -0.98
C GLY A 279 -5.35 3.15 0.53
N ILE A 280 -6.38 2.84 1.32
CA ILE A 280 -6.24 2.64 2.77
C ILE A 280 -5.32 1.46 3.08
N LYS A 281 -5.43 0.34 2.37
CA LYS A 281 -4.53 -0.81 2.57
C LYS A 281 -3.07 -0.47 2.26
N ALA A 282 -2.83 0.24 1.17
CA ALA A 282 -1.47 0.66 0.82
C ALA A 282 -0.91 1.71 1.79
N PHE A 283 -1.75 2.62 2.29
CA PHE A 283 -1.37 3.51 3.38
C PHE A 283 -1.02 2.71 4.64
N THR A 284 -1.86 1.73 5.02
CA THR A 284 -1.60 0.80 6.11
C THR A 284 -0.25 0.09 5.92
N ALA A 285 0.04 -0.37 4.70
CA ALA A 285 1.31 -0.99 4.35
C ALA A 285 2.50 -0.02 4.52
N ALA A 286 2.36 1.23 4.07
CA ALA A 286 3.39 2.25 4.24
C ALA A 286 3.67 2.55 5.72
N VAL A 287 2.62 2.67 6.54
CA VAL A 287 2.74 2.91 7.99
C VAL A 287 3.34 1.69 8.70
N LEU A 288 2.86 0.48 8.37
CA LEU A 288 3.39 -0.77 8.93
C LEU A 288 4.88 -0.94 8.60
N GLY A 289 5.28 -0.56 7.41
CA GLY A 289 6.68 -0.60 6.96
C GLY A 289 7.57 0.44 7.63
N GLY A 290 6.99 1.58 8.00
CA GLY A 290 7.68 2.80 8.45
C GLY A 290 7.62 3.86 7.36
N ILE A 291 6.67 4.80 7.51
CA ILE A 291 6.39 5.82 6.50
C ILE A 291 7.62 6.70 6.27
N GLY A 292 7.95 6.97 5.01
CA GLY A 292 9.18 7.68 4.61
C GLY A 292 10.34 6.75 4.22
N ASN A 293 10.32 5.47 4.62
CA ASN A 293 11.34 4.50 4.25
C ASN A 293 10.85 3.62 3.07
N ILE A 294 11.57 3.68 1.94
CA ILE A 294 11.22 2.94 0.71
C ILE A 294 11.25 1.42 0.94
N VAL A 295 12.33 0.91 1.55
CA VAL A 295 12.45 -0.52 1.84
C VAL A 295 11.40 -0.95 2.88
N GLY A 296 11.13 -0.08 3.86
CA GLY A 296 10.06 -0.27 4.82
C GLY A 296 8.71 -0.43 4.14
N ALA A 297 8.33 0.46 3.24
CA ALA A 297 7.05 0.39 2.51
C ALA A 297 6.92 -0.90 1.68
N MET A 298 8.01 -1.37 1.04
CA MET A 298 8.04 -2.65 0.33
C MET A 298 7.71 -3.81 1.27
N LEU A 299 8.45 -3.91 2.38
CA LEU A 299 8.26 -4.98 3.36
C LEU A 299 6.89 -4.89 4.04
N GLY A 300 6.43 -3.67 4.34
CA GLY A 300 5.10 -3.44 4.90
C GLY A 300 3.98 -3.92 3.98
N GLY A 301 4.09 -3.66 2.67
CA GLY A 301 3.14 -4.17 1.67
C GLY A 301 3.11 -5.69 1.60
N LEU A 302 4.27 -6.32 1.50
CA LEU A 302 4.38 -7.78 1.47
C LEU A 302 3.85 -8.41 2.77
N THR A 303 4.21 -7.85 3.93
CA THR A 303 3.74 -8.32 5.23
C THR A 303 2.23 -8.21 5.36
N LEU A 304 1.65 -7.07 4.95
CA LEU A 304 0.20 -6.86 4.97
C LEU A 304 -0.53 -7.87 4.09
N GLY A 305 -0.04 -8.12 2.87
CA GLY A 305 -0.62 -9.11 1.96
C GLY A 305 -0.58 -10.53 2.54
N ILE A 306 0.52 -10.91 3.19
CA ILE A 306 0.63 -12.20 3.87
C ILE A 306 -0.38 -12.27 5.05
N PHE A 307 -0.49 -11.22 5.86
CA PHE A 307 -1.46 -11.19 6.96
C PHE A 307 -2.90 -11.29 6.46
N GLU A 308 -3.23 -10.62 5.36
CA GLU A 308 -4.56 -10.67 4.74
C GLU A 308 -4.89 -12.06 4.17
N SER A 309 -3.91 -12.76 3.64
CA SER A 309 -4.12 -14.08 3.04
C SER A 309 -4.10 -15.22 4.08
N VAL A 310 -3.12 -15.22 4.97
CA VAL A 310 -2.88 -16.29 5.96
C VAL A 310 -3.71 -16.09 7.23
N GLY A 311 -3.85 -14.84 7.68
CA GLY A 311 -4.41 -14.52 8.99
C GLY A 311 -5.83 -15.03 9.24
N PRO A 312 -6.78 -14.91 8.31
CA PRO A 312 -8.12 -15.46 8.49
C PRO A 312 -8.11 -16.97 8.76
N SER A 313 -7.34 -17.72 7.97
CA SER A 313 -7.23 -19.18 8.14
C SER A 313 -6.47 -19.56 9.40
N LEU A 314 -5.43 -18.78 9.75
CA LEU A 314 -4.59 -19.09 10.90
C LEU A 314 -5.28 -18.75 12.23
N VAL A 315 -5.91 -17.59 12.32
CA VAL A 315 -6.44 -17.08 13.60
C VAL A 315 -7.96 -17.29 13.69
N LEU A 316 -8.72 -16.75 12.73
CA LEU A 316 -10.18 -16.71 12.85
C LEU A 316 -10.83 -18.09 12.70
N THR A 317 -10.32 -18.91 11.77
CA THR A 317 -10.82 -20.30 11.62
C THR A 317 -10.50 -21.12 12.86
N GLY A 318 -9.34 -20.94 13.49
CA GLY A 318 -8.97 -21.61 14.75
C GLY A 318 -9.83 -21.18 15.94
N LEU A 319 -10.31 -19.95 15.96
CA LEU A 319 -11.27 -19.45 16.96
C LEU A 319 -12.72 -19.87 16.67
N GLY A 320 -12.97 -20.65 15.62
CA GLY A 320 -14.31 -21.11 15.25
C GLY A 320 -15.19 -20.03 14.60
N ILE A 321 -14.61 -18.93 14.10
CA ILE A 321 -15.35 -17.85 13.46
C ILE A 321 -15.77 -18.31 12.05
N PRO A 322 -17.08 -18.35 11.73
CA PRO A 322 -17.54 -18.72 10.40
C PRO A 322 -17.17 -17.65 9.37
N SER A 323 -16.98 -18.08 8.11
CA SER A 323 -16.66 -17.16 6.99
C SER A 323 -15.42 -16.29 7.23
N ALA A 324 -14.37 -16.84 7.86
CA ALA A 324 -13.16 -16.14 8.28
C ALA A 324 -12.53 -15.29 7.16
N HIS A 325 -12.56 -15.76 5.90
CA HIS A 325 -12.01 -15.03 4.75
C HIS A 325 -12.75 -13.73 4.39
N GLN A 326 -14.02 -13.58 4.79
CA GLN A 326 -14.74 -12.31 4.61
C GLN A 326 -14.22 -11.23 5.56
N LEU A 327 -13.55 -11.61 6.64
CA LEU A 327 -12.96 -10.73 7.65
C LEU A 327 -11.46 -10.46 7.40
N LYS A 328 -10.94 -10.74 6.21
CA LYS A 328 -9.52 -10.55 5.88
C LYS A 328 -9.04 -9.12 6.11
N ASP A 329 -9.88 -8.13 5.80
CA ASP A 329 -9.58 -6.72 5.99
C ASP A 329 -9.48 -6.36 7.49
N VAL A 330 -10.34 -6.96 8.33
CA VAL A 330 -10.28 -6.80 9.78
C VAL A 330 -8.95 -7.34 10.33
N VAL A 331 -8.50 -8.50 9.84
CA VAL A 331 -7.21 -9.08 10.25
C VAL A 331 -6.06 -8.17 9.84
N ALA A 332 -6.08 -7.63 8.62
CA ALA A 332 -5.06 -6.72 8.12
C ALA A 332 -4.95 -5.44 8.96
N PHE A 333 -6.10 -4.80 9.27
CA PHE A 333 -6.12 -3.59 10.09
C PHE A 333 -5.80 -3.86 11.56
N LEU A 334 -6.24 -5.00 12.10
CA LEU A 334 -5.87 -5.42 13.45
C LEU A 334 -4.36 -5.63 13.56
N ALA A 335 -3.76 -6.29 12.57
CA ALA A 335 -2.30 -6.46 12.51
C ALA A 335 -1.57 -5.12 12.50
N LEU A 336 -2.07 -4.11 11.74
CA LEU A 336 -1.52 -2.75 11.78
C LEU A 336 -1.58 -2.17 13.19
N VAL A 337 -2.77 -2.21 13.83
CA VAL A 337 -2.96 -1.67 15.18
C VAL A 337 -2.01 -2.34 16.17
N LEU A 338 -1.89 -3.66 16.09
CA LEU A 338 -0.96 -4.41 16.96
C LEU A 338 0.49 -3.98 16.71
N VAL A 339 0.93 -3.92 15.45
CA VAL A 339 2.30 -3.48 15.16
C VAL A 339 2.55 -2.08 15.68
N LEU A 340 1.64 -1.11 15.50
CA LEU A 340 1.81 0.24 15.99
C LEU A 340 1.80 0.34 17.53
N ILE A 341 1.05 -0.54 18.22
CA ILE A 341 1.07 -0.62 19.68
C ILE A 341 2.43 -1.09 20.20
N PHE A 342 3.08 -2.04 19.50
CA PHE A 342 4.38 -2.59 19.92
C PHE A 342 5.56 -1.79 19.35
N LYS A 343 5.44 -1.30 18.11
CA LYS A 343 6.48 -0.58 17.39
C LYS A 343 5.88 0.61 16.62
N PRO A 344 5.63 1.75 17.29
CA PRO A 344 4.94 2.91 16.70
C PRO A 344 5.65 3.51 15.48
N THR A 345 6.94 3.23 15.30
CA THR A 345 7.72 3.65 14.12
C THR A 345 7.51 2.75 12.89
N GLY A 346 6.78 1.64 13.02
CA GLY A 346 6.71 0.61 11.97
C GLY A 346 7.93 -0.32 11.94
N LEU A 347 7.99 -1.22 10.95
CA LEU A 347 9.03 -2.27 10.88
C LEU A 347 10.44 -1.69 10.71
N LEU A 348 10.61 -0.72 9.81
CA LEU A 348 11.90 -0.09 9.46
C LEU A 348 11.86 1.45 9.56
N GLY A 349 10.91 2.01 10.29
CA GLY A 349 10.86 3.46 10.53
C GLY A 349 11.95 3.91 11.47
N GLU A 350 12.54 5.06 11.19
CA GLU A 350 13.49 5.72 12.05
C GLU A 350 12.77 6.45 13.19
N ARG A 351 13.36 6.46 14.38
CA ARG A 351 12.88 7.31 15.47
C ARG A 351 13.25 8.76 15.11
N LEU A 352 12.24 9.58 14.88
CA LEU A 352 12.46 11.03 14.81
C LEU A 352 13.09 11.46 16.14
N SER A 353 14.24 12.14 16.09
CA SER A 353 14.81 12.74 17.29
C SER A 353 13.81 13.72 17.88
N GLU A 354 13.70 13.77 19.21
CA GLU A 354 12.76 14.64 19.95
C GLU A 354 12.90 16.14 19.60
N GLU A 355 14.00 16.53 18.96
CA GLU A 355 14.26 17.91 18.50
C GLU A 355 13.46 18.31 17.23
N ARG A 356 12.73 17.37 16.57
CA ARG A 356 11.96 17.64 15.34
C ARG A 356 10.42 17.47 15.52
N ALA A 357 9.93 17.29 16.76
CA ALA A 357 8.51 17.10 17.05
C ALA A 357 7.75 18.42 17.24
#